data_e667da7fef6758ede04f6a8177cc494c
#
_entry.id   e667da7fef6758ede04f6a8177cc494c
#
_cell.length_a   1.000
_cell.length_b   1.000
_cell.length_c   1.000
_cell.angle_alpha   90.00
_cell.angle_beta   90.00
_cell.angle_gamma   90.00
#
_symmetry.space_group_name_H-M   'P 1'
#
loop_
_entity.id
_entity.type
_entity.pdbx_description
1 polymer ?
#
loop_
_entity_poly.entity_id
_entity_poly.type
_entity_poly.pdbx_seq_one_letter_code
_entity_poly.pdbx_strand_id
1 'polypeptide(L)'
;MDRRNCWEVLLDRSSKAVELSRQGCLRAATRVTQLEAQMQRLQELHADYTRRLLEGQDRAHGISQTVSYRNFLVQIGALMDRTVQDLNAARAVHAAALRDLQRTEQEQNKYEALIEREDHKASEAAEKAEQRAFEELAISRYLQQQRSNA
;
A
#
# COMPACT_ATOMS: atom_id res chain seq x y z
N MET A 1 -1.47 -17.96 -28.93
CA MET A 1 -1.59 -16.75 -28.11
C MET A 1 -0.24 -16.03 -28.06
N ASP A 2 -0.25 -14.77 -28.37
CA ASP A 2 0.92 -13.93 -28.25
C ASP A 2 1.32 -13.80 -26.77
N ARG A 3 2.61 -13.89 -26.48
CA ARG A 3 3.13 -13.74 -25.10
C ARG A 3 2.72 -12.43 -24.48
N ARG A 4 2.67 -11.36 -25.27
CA ARG A 4 2.23 -10.05 -24.82
C ARG A 4 0.80 -10.08 -24.27
N ASN A 5 -0.11 -10.77 -24.95
CA ASN A 5 -1.49 -10.89 -24.49
C ASN A 5 -1.60 -11.65 -23.16
N CYS A 6 -0.78 -12.67 -22.96
CA CYS A 6 -0.70 -13.38 -21.68
C CYS A 6 -0.24 -12.45 -20.55
N TRP A 7 0.78 -11.64 -20.82
CA TRP A 7 1.29 -10.67 -19.84
C TRP A 7 0.28 -9.57 -19.52
N GLU A 8 -0.49 -9.13 -20.52
CA GLU A 8 -1.56 -8.13 -20.30
C GLU A 8 -2.66 -8.65 -19.38
N VAL A 9 -3.08 -9.91 -19.54
CA VAL A 9 -4.07 -10.53 -18.66
C VAL A 9 -3.53 -10.64 -17.22
N LEU A 10 -2.26 -11.03 -17.07
CA LEU A 10 -1.60 -11.12 -15.77
C LEU A 10 -1.38 -9.74 -15.14
N LEU A 11 -1.08 -8.74 -15.95
CA LEU A 11 -0.97 -7.35 -15.47
C LEU A 11 -2.31 -6.83 -14.96
N ASP A 12 -3.41 -7.08 -15.66
CA ASP A 12 -4.74 -6.69 -15.23
C ASP A 12 -5.13 -7.32 -13.90
N ARG A 13 -4.86 -8.61 -13.74
CA ARG A 13 -5.01 -9.34 -12.48
C ARG A 13 -4.19 -8.74 -11.36
N SER A 14 -2.94 -8.46 -11.65
CA SER A 14 -1.97 -7.87 -10.74
C SER A 14 -2.39 -6.47 -10.29
N SER A 15 -2.89 -5.65 -11.21
CA SER A 15 -3.42 -4.31 -10.93
C SER A 15 -4.62 -4.35 -9.99
N LYS A 16 -5.51 -5.33 -10.15
CA LYS A 16 -6.64 -5.55 -9.24
C LYS A 16 -6.16 -6.00 -7.86
N ALA A 17 -5.15 -6.86 -7.80
CA ALA A 17 -4.55 -7.30 -6.54
C ALA A 17 -3.89 -6.13 -5.79
N VAL A 18 -3.18 -5.25 -6.49
CA VAL A 18 -2.60 -4.03 -5.93
C VAL A 18 -3.69 -3.13 -5.33
N GLU A 19 -4.79 -2.92 -6.05
CA GLU A 19 -5.89 -2.09 -5.57
C GLU A 19 -6.52 -2.66 -4.30
N LEU A 20 -6.76 -3.97 -4.23
CA LEU A 20 -7.26 -4.64 -3.03
C LEU A 20 -6.28 -4.52 -1.86
N SER A 21 -4.98 -4.67 -2.11
CA SER A 21 -3.94 -4.51 -1.10
C SER A 21 -3.87 -3.07 -0.58
N ARG A 22 -4.03 -2.07 -1.46
CA ARG A 22 -4.09 -0.65 -1.06
C ARG A 22 -5.28 -0.36 -0.16
N GLN A 23 -6.45 -0.88 -0.51
CA GLN A 23 -7.66 -0.74 0.31
C GLN A 23 -7.48 -1.40 1.68
N GLY A 24 -6.90 -2.61 1.72
CA GLY A 24 -6.60 -3.32 2.96
C GLY A 24 -5.61 -2.55 3.83
N CYS A 25 -4.57 -2.00 3.24
CA CYS A 25 -3.58 -1.17 3.92
C CYS A 25 -4.21 0.10 4.51
N LEU A 26 -5.07 0.77 3.73
CA LEU A 26 -5.77 1.98 4.19
C LEU A 26 -6.70 1.68 5.37
N ARG A 27 -7.46 0.58 5.31
CA ARG A 27 -8.33 0.16 6.42
C ARG A 27 -7.53 -0.14 7.68
N ALA A 28 -6.40 -0.83 7.53
CA ALA A 28 -5.50 -1.14 8.65
C ALA A 28 -4.90 0.12 9.27
N ALA A 29 -4.46 1.07 8.46
CA ALA A 29 -3.96 2.37 8.90
C ALA A 29 -5.04 3.18 9.64
N THR A 30 -6.26 3.19 9.14
CA THR A 30 -7.40 3.86 9.77
C THR A 30 -7.70 3.25 11.14
N ARG A 31 -7.63 1.93 11.27
CA ARG A 31 -7.84 1.25 12.56
C ARG A 31 -6.78 1.66 13.59
N VAL A 32 -5.52 1.73 13.19
CA VAL A 32 -4.43 2.20 14.06
C VAL A 32 -4.70 3.64 14.53
N THR A 33 -5.06 4.54 13.61
CA THR A 33 -5.37 5.93 13.93
C THR A 33 -6.54 6.05 14.91
N GLN A 34 -7.60 5.27 14.72
CA GLN A 34 -8.75 5.24 15.61
C GLN A 34 -8.38 4.80 17.01
N LEU A 35 -7.54 3.77 17.13
CA LEU A 35 -7.09 3.25 18.43
C LEU A 35 -6.12 4.22 19.12
N GLU A 36 -5.26 4.90 18.38
CA GLU A 36 -4.41 5.96 18.93
C GLU A 36 -5.25 7.12 19.47
N ALA A 37 -6.27 7.54 18.76
CA ALA A 37 -7.20 8.57 19.21
C ALA A 37 -7.98 8.13 20.47
N GLN A 38 -8.39 6.87 20.53
CA GLN A 38 -9.05 6.29 21.70
C GLN A 38 -8.12 6.28 22.90
N MET A 39 -6.86 5.86 22.72
CA MET A 39 -5.86 5.87 23.77
C MET A 39 -5.63 7.28 24.31
N GLN A 40 -5.52 8.26 23.44
CA GLN A 40 -5.35 9.66 23.85
C GLN A 40 -6.52 10.15 24.67
N ARG A 41 -7.75 9.87 24.26
CA ARG A 41 -8.95 10.23 25.03
C ARG A 41 -8.97 9.57 26.43
N LEU A 42 -8.56 8.30 26.50
CA LEU A 42 -8.47 7.59 27.78
C LEU A 42 -7.39 8.19 28.68
N GLN A 43 -6.24 8.55 28.13
CA GLN A 43 -5.16 9.21 28.86
C GLN A 43 -5.61 10.57 29.41
N GLU A 44 -6.28 11.37 28.62
CA GLU A 44 -6.82 12.68 29.02
C GLU A 44 -7.87 12.50 30.12
N LEU A 45 -8.75 11.53 29.98
CA LEU A 45 -9.78 11.22 30.96
C LEU A 45 -9.17 10.74 32.29
N HIS A 46 -8.17 9.87 32.20
CA HIS A 46 -7.42 9.39 33.37
C HIS A 46 -6.74 10.55 34.12
N ALA A 47 -6.06 11.43 33.37
CA ALA A 47 -5.40 12.61 33.93
C ALA A 47 -6.40 13.56 34.62
N ASP A 48 -7.56 13.79 33.97
CA ASP A 48 -8.61 14.66 34.51
C ASP A 48 -9.20 14.11 35.80
N TYR A 49 -9.53 12.82 35.82
CA TYR A 49 -10.06 12.20 37.05
C TYR A 49 -9.02 12.07 38.15
N THR A 50 -7.76 11.85 37.83
CA THR A 50 -6.65 11.87 38.81
C THR A 50 -6.56 13.25 39.48
N ARG A 51 -6.61 14.30 38.65
CA ARG A 51 -6.58 15.68 39.17
C ARG A 51 -7.79 15.97 40.07
N ARG A 52 -9.00 15.57 39.68
CA ARG A 52 -10.22 15.74 40.47
C ARG A 52 -10.13 14.99 41.80
N LEU A 53 -9.56 13.80 41.80
CA LEU A 53 -9.34 13.01 43.02
C LEU A 53 -8.40 13.76 44.00
N LEU A 54 -7.29 14.29 43.47
CA LEU A 54 -6.31 15.05 44.29
C LEU A 54 -6.91 16.36 44.83
N GLU A 55 -7.62 17.12 43.98
CA GLU A 55 -8.32 18.34 44.41
C GLU A 55 -9.40 18.02 45.45
N GLY A 56 -10.08 16.90 45.30
CA GLY A 56 -11.10 16.44 46.23
C GLY A 56 -10.58 16.06 47.59
N GLN A 57 -9.37 15.57 47.69
CA GLN A 57 -8.70 15.29 48.97
C GLN A 57 -8.45 16.57 49.76
N ASP A 58 -8.15 17.70 49.07
CA ASP A 58 -7.96 19.01 49.70
C ASP A 58 -9.27 19.67 50.10
N ARG A 59 -10.42 19.30 49.49
CA ARG A 59 -11.74 19.92 49.71
C ARG A 59 -12.71 19.10 50.56
N ALA A 60 -12.27 18.08 51.26
CA ALA A 60 -13.10 17.20 52.10
C ALA A 60 -14.28 16.58 51.32
N HIS A 61 -14.01 15.91 50.23
CA HIS A 61 -15.02 15.07 49.51
C HIS A 61 -15.49 13.95 50.44
N GLY A 62 -16.76 13.62 50.37
CA GLY A 62 -17.29 12.44 51.03
C GLY A 62 -16.57 11.18 50.60
N ILE A 63 -16.41 10.22 51.51
CA ILE A 63 -15.76 8.90 51.25
C ILE A 63 -16.37 8.23 50.00
N SER A 64 -17.67 8.38 49.79
CA SER A 64 -18.42 7.84 48.66
C SER A 64 -17.89 8.38 47.32
N GLN A 65 -17.61 9.67 47.22
CA GLN A 65 -17.06 10.27 45.98
C GLN A 65 -15.64 9.82 45.70
N THR A 66 -14.81 9.75 46.75
CA THR A 66 -13.41 9.26 46.63
C THR A 66 -13.38 7.82 46.12
N VAL A 67 -14.22 6.94 46.65
CA VAL A 67 -14.32 5.54 46.21
C VAL A 67 -14.80 5.46 44.76
N SER A 68 -15.79 6.27 44.38
CA SER A 68 -16.29 6.32 43.00
C SER A 68 -15.21 6.76 41.98
N TYR A 69 -14.43 7.79 42.32
CA TYR A 69 -13.31 8.23 41.45
C TYR A 69 -12.21 7.17 41.33
N ARG A 70 -11.85 6.51 42.43
CA ARG A 70 -10.86 5.43 42.43
C ARG A 70 -11.34 4.25 41.57
N ASN A 71 -12.58 3.82 41.72
CA ASN A 71 -13.15 2.74 40.92
C ASN A 71 -13.17 3.09 39.43
N PHE A 72 -13.54 4.33 39.10
CA PHE A 72 -13.53 4.80 37.75
C PHE A 72 -12.12 4.83 37.14
N LEU A 73 -11.12 5.28 37.89
CA LEU A 73 -9.71 5.25 37.48
C LEU A 73 -9.23 3.82 37.19
N VAL A 74 -9.60 2.85 38.02
CA VAL A 74 -9.28 1.44 37.79
C VAL A 74 -9.90 0.95 36.50
N GLN A 75 -11.16 1.31 36.22
CA GLN A 75 -11.83 0.94 34.98
C GLN A 75 -11.17 1.59 33.75
N ILE A 76 -10.81 2.86 33.83
CA ILE A 76 -10.08 3.57 32.76
C ILE A 76 -8.72 2.89 32.53
N GLY A 77 -7.99 2.55 33.61
CA GLY A 77 -6.71 1.85 33.50
C GLY A 77 -6.84 0.50 32.76
N ALA A 78 -7.88 -0.26 33.08
CA ALA A 78 -8.16 -1.53 32.43
C ALA A 78 -8.48 -1.35 30.93
N LEU A 79 -9.26 -0.32 30.58
CA LEU A 79 -9.54 0.04 29.19
C LEU A 79 -8.28 0.49 28.46
N MET A 80 -7.40 1.24 29.10
CA MET A 80 -6.11 1.65 28.53
C MET A 80 -5.23 0.44 28.23
N ASP A 81 -5.14 -0.52 29.16
CA ASP A 81 -4.37 -1.75 28.96
C ASP A 81 -4.90 -2.55 27.77
N ARG A 82 -6.21 -2.69 27.67
CA ARG A 82 -6.86 -3.35 26.53
C ARG A 82 -6.59 -2.62 25.23
N THR A 83 -6.66 -1.29 25.24
CA THR A 83 -6.40 -0.47 24.05
C THR A 83 -4.95 -0.60 23.58
N VAL A 84 -3.99 -0.70 24.51
CA VAL A 84 -2.59 -0.99 24.16
C VAL A 84 -2.46 -2.33 23.43
N GLN A 85 -3.13 -3.37 23.92
CA GLN A 85 -3.13 -4.68 23.27
C GLN A 85 -3.75 -4.62 21.88
N ASP A 86 -4.91 -3.97 21.75
CA ASP A 86 -5.60 -3.79 20.47
C ASP A 86 -4.75 -2.97 19.49
N LEU A 87 -4.08 -1.94 19.99
CA LEU A 87 -3.20 -1.09 19.18
C LEU A 87 -1.98 -1.86 18.66
N ASN A 88 -1.36 -2.69 19.52
CA ASN A 88 -0.25 -3.53 19.11
C ASN A 88 -0.68 -4.55 18.03
N ALA A 89 -1.85 -5.16 18.21
CA ALA A 89 -2.43 -6.08 17.22
C ALA A 89 -2.73 -5.36 15.89
N ALA A 90 -3.33 -4.17 15.96
CA ALA A 90 -3.65 -3.37 14.78
C ALA A 90 -2.39 -2.92 14.03
N ARG A 91 -1.33 -2.55 14.74
CA ARG A 91 -0.03 -2.21 14.13
C ARG A 91 0.60 -3.41 13.43
N ALA A 92 0.49 -4.61 14.00
CA ALA A 92 0.96 -5.84 13.37
C ALA A 92 0.18 -6.15 12.08
N VAL A 93 -1.15 -5.97 12.09
CA VAL A 93 -2.00 -6.12 10.90
C VAL A 93 -1.62 -5.10 9.83
N HIS A 94 -1.40 -3.85 10.21
CA HIS A 94 -0.96 -2.79 9.28
C HIS A 94 0.40 -3.11 8.66
N ALA A 95 1.37 -3.57 9.45
CA ALA A 95 2.68 -3.99 8.95
C ALA A 95 2.58 -5.14 7.95
N ALA A 96 1.71 -6.13 8.23
CA ALA A 96 1.45 -7.24 7.31
C ALA A 96 0.78 -6.75 6.01
N ALA A 97 -0.16 -5.82 6.10
CA ALA A 97 -0.82 -5.22 4.94
C ALA A 97 0.17 -4.43 4.06
N LEU A 98 1.12 -3.72 4.66
CA LEU A 98 2.19 -3.03 3.93
C LEU A 98 3.10 -4.00 3.17
N ARG A 99 3.48 -5.12 3.81
CA ARG A 99 4.27 -6.16 3.14
C ARG A 99 3.52 -6.80 1.97
N ASP A 100 2.23 -7.03 2.14
CA ASP A 100 1.37 -7.56 1.08
C ASP A 100 1.26 -6.58 -0.10
N LEU A 101 1.09 -5.30 0.19
CA LEU A 101 1.07 -4.24 -0.83
C LEU A 101 2.39 -4.20 -1.62
N GLN A 102 3.53 -4.25 -0.94
CA GLN A 102 4.85 -4.29 -1.58
C GLN A 102 4.98 -5.50 -2.50
N ARG A 103 4.52 -6.67 -2.06
CA ARG A 103 4.56 -7.90 -2.86
C ARG A 103 3.70 -7.78 -4.12
N THR A 104 2.49 -7.27 -4.00
CA THR A 104 1.58 -7.09 -5.15
C THR A 104 2.09 -6.04 -6.12
N GLU A 105 2.67 -4.95 -5.63
CA GLU A 105 3.31 -3.91 -6.46
C GLU A 105 4.52 -4.45 -7.21
N GLN A 106 5.34 -5.29 -6.59
CA GLN A 106 6.48 -5.94 -7.24
C GLN A 106 6.02 -6.88 -8.36
N GLU A 107 4.94 -7.63 -8.17
CA GLU A 107 4.36 -8.46 -9.22
C GLU A 107 3.83 -7.61 -10.38
N GLN A 108 3.14 -6.53 -10.09
CA GLN A 108 2.66 -5.59 -11.11
C GLN A 108 3.83 -5.04 -11.93
N ASN A 109 4.87 -4.57 -11.28
CA ASN A 109 6.07 -4.03 -11.94
C ASN A 109 6.76 -5.08 -12.82
N LYS A 110 6.77 -6.33 -12.37
CA LYS A 110 7.30 -7.45 -13.13
C LYS A 110 6.56 -7.65 -14.46
N TYR A 111 5.24 -7.63 -14.44
CA TYR A 111 4.44 -7.80 -15.65
C TYR A 111 4.53 -6.58 -16.58
N GLU A 112 4.59 -5.37 -16.02
CA GLU A 112 4.86 -4.16 -16.80
C GLU A 112 6.21 -4.24 -17.53
N ALA A 113 7.25 -4.67 -16.82
CA ALA A 113 8.59 -4.85 -17.41
C ALA A 113 8.61 -5.92 -18.50
N LEU A 114 7.87 -7.01 -18.31
CA LEU A 114 7.77 -8.08 -19.32
C LEU A 114 7.06 -7.59 -20.60
N ILE A 115 6.01 -6.80 -20.46
CA ILE A 115 5.30 -6.20 -21.59
C ILE A 115 6.20 -5.21 -22.32
N GLU A 116 6.89 -4.34 -21.60
CA GLU A 116 7.84 -3.39 -22.18
C GLU A 116 8.95 -4.09 -22.95
N ARG A 117 9.45 -5.20 -22.42
CA ARG A 117 10.46 -6.02 -23.08
C ARG A 117 9.95 -6.63 -24.39
N GLU A 118 8.71 -7.14 -24.42
CA GLU A 118 8.09 -7.65 -25.64
C GLU A 118 7.85 -6.55 -26.66
N ASP A 119 7.42 -5.37 -26.24
CA ASP A 119 7.24 -4.20 -27.10
C ASP A 119 8.57 -3.74 -27.69
N HIS A 120 9.65 -3.74 -26.91
CA HIS A 120 10.98 -3.40 -27.37
C HIS A 120 11.49 -4.39 -28.43
N LYS A 121 11.28 -5.68 -28.23
CA LYS A 121 11.62 -6.73 -29.21
C LYS A 121 10.86 -6.55 -30.52
N ALA A 122 9.57 -6.26 -30.43
CA ALA A 122 8.73 -6.02 -31.61
C ALA A 122 9.19 -4.77 -32.38
N SER A 123 9.54 -3.71 -31.66
CA SER A 123 10.08 -2.47 -32.25
C SER A 123 11.41 -2.71 -32.95
N GLU A 124 12.34 -3.43 -32.33
CA GLU A 124 13.63 -3.80 -32.95
C GLU A 124 13.43 -4.65 -34.20
N ALA A 125 12.52 -5.62 -34.18
CA ALA A 125 12.21 -6.46 -35.33
C ALA A 125 11.62 -5.63 -36.49
N ALA A 126 10.75 -4.67 -36.16
CA ALA A 126 10.16 -3.77 -37.17
C ALA A 126 11.24 -2.87 -37.80
N GLU A 127 12.13 -2.30 -37.01
CA GLU A 127 13.25 -1.48 -37.48
C GLU A 127 14.18 -2.27 -38.43
N LYS A 128 14.53 -3.49 -38.03
CA LYS A 128 15.35 -4.39 -38.88
C LYS A 128 14.66 -4.75 -40.18
N ALA A 129 13.36 -4.99 -40.14
CA ALA A 129 12.56 -5.29 -41.34
C ALA A 129 12.53 -4.08 -42.29
N GLU A 130 12.34 -2.87 -41.79
CA GLU A 130 12.38 -1.64 -42.59
C GLU A 130 13.75 -1.42 -43.21
N GLN A 131 14.83 -1.63 -42.43
CA GLN A 131 16.19 -1.49 -42.92
C GLN A 131 16.50 -2.48 -44.05
N ARG A 132 16.08 -3.75 -43.90
CA ARG A 132 16.22 -4.77 -44.96
C ARG A 132 15.46 -4.39 -46.20
N ALA A 133 14.23 -3.94 -46.08
CA ALA A 133 13.41 -3.50 -47.19
C ALA A 133 14.05 -2.32 -47.92
N PHE A 134 14.62 -1.36 -47.18
CA PHE A 134 15.33 -0.21 -47.72
C PHE A 134 16.59 -0.64 -48.46
N GLU A 135 17.38 -1.54 -47.92
CA GLU A 135 18.60 -2.08 -48.51
C GLU A 135 18.28 -2.85 -49.82
N GLU A 136 17.27 -3.69 -49.81
CA GLU A 136 16.80 -4.40 -51.01
C GLU A 136 16.36 -3.45 -52.13
N LEU A 137 15.67 -2.38 -51.75
CA LEU A 137 15.22 -1.36 -52.68
C LEU A 137 16.40 -0.59 -53.29
N ALA A 138 17.41 -0.28 -52.48
CA ALA A 138 18.65 0.38 -52.95
C ALA A 138 19.44 -0.51 -53.90
N ILE A 139 19.56 -1.79 -53.62
CA ILE A 139 20.20 -2.78 -54.49
C ILE A 139 19.45 -2.91 -55.80
N SER A 140 18.14 -3.00 -55.77
CA SER A 140 17.28 -3.06 -56.96
C SER A 140 17.47 -1.84 -57.87
N ARG A 141 17.50 -0.65 -57.29
CA ARG A 141 17.71 0.59 -58.05
C ARG A 141 19.11 0.66 -58.66
N TYR A 142 20.11 0.23 -57.94
CA TYR A 142 21.48 0.17 -58.41
C TYR A 142 21.59 -0.76 -59.62
N LEU A 143 21.01 -1.95 -59.60
CA LEU A 143 21.00 -2.91 -60.70
C LEU A 143 20.25 -2.41 -61.90
N GLN A 144 19.14 -1.68 -61.71
CA GLN A 144 18.38 -1.04 -62.80
C GLN A 144 19.21 0.06 -63.48
N GLN A 145 19.93 0.88 -62.74
CA GLN A 145 20.81 1.92 -63.29
C GLN A 145 21.93 1.30 -64.12
N GLN A 146 22.53 0.22 -63.67
CA GLN A 146 23.56 -0.49 -64.41
C GLN A 146 23.02 -1.07 -65.74
N ARG A 147 21.78 -1.58 -65.77
CA ARG A 147 21.14 -2.08 -66.97
C ARG A 147 20.84 -0.98 -67.93
N SER A 148 20.45 0.20 -67.51
CA SER A 148 20.15 1.33 -68.41
C SER A 148 21.41 2.03 -68.94
N ASN A 149 22.57 1.84 -68.30
CA ASN A 149 23.85 2.40 -68.76
C ASN A 149 24.65 1.45 -69.64
N ALA A 150 24.17 0.24 -69.91
CA ALA A 150 24.75 -0.71 -70.82
C ALA A 150 24.07 -0.62 -72.21
#